data_1c23a3a892576154db5121ee72bf4ece
#
_entry.id   1c23a3a892576154db5121ee72bf4ece
#
_cell.length_a   1.000
_cell.length_b   1.000
_cell.length_c   1.000
_cell.angle_alpha   90.00
_cell.angle_beta   90.00
_cell.angle_gamma   90.00
#
_symmetry.space_group_name_H-M   'P 1'
#
loop_
_entity.id
_entity.type
_entity.pdbx_description
1 polymer ?
#
loop_
_entity_poly.entity_id
_entity_poly.type
_entity_poly.pdbx_seq_one_letter_code
_entity_poly.pdbx_strand_id
1 'polypeptide(L)'
;MRFLNFFFVFIIASNLKAQFPMENMGVMTFSNERSPQNLFKSSDTLGLPFIDGFNNGLRHEWISMGVVQAHNWSKDPLSTGSAVFDGISSNGQAYNPGVLMNDSITDVLISPYFNFQGSTNIVLSFYLQNGGWGDPTESQDSLIIHFWNPTDSSWIHGESYEGGGNQEKWIAKSVIFPSILEGLNGVRFKFSRYGSPGGMFDHFLLDYLELGANRNLADTLLFDPTWSRKPAALTRIYSEVPWWHYNSLILERDSLPVAYRRNGSPPIGGWQLNLGKYLWHDDNSNLIASRNNVPVVTNLDHNISTPYQFSITKPGISMLGPTKWHFQGWFDGENVGERFNDTLKIVQNFDSRYGLDDGSAERSYGVTQGVKPKYAQKFDFMIADTIVGFDISFAAAGYDWSNMNFKIGIWEIDSLGLPGDQVYISKTDYSPVLPFTESPFRHFMLDTTGIYAPKNAYIGIQQTTGPAITVGLDLSKNGEKAYGDENGWFPSLLPGTLLIRPILRNTPGDLSDQERLGFSQILLSPNPVKFEFKIKGCIQFEKFYAYSSLGKLIDVFSADHEGEVYQSTRLWPSGIYYLISNNGSRIRLIVSND
;
A
#
# COMPACT_ATOMS: atom_id res chain seq x y z
N MET A 1 20.35 5.61 -43.79
CA MET A 1 21.41 4.66 -43.47
C MET A 1 21.59 4.63 -41.95
N ARG A 2 20.52 4.29 -41.23
CA ARG A 2 20.46 4.13 -39.76
C ARG A 2 19.36 3.10 -39.40
N PHE A 3 19.52 1.85 -39.93
CA PHE A 3 18.58 0.77 -39.70
C PHE A 3 19.32 -0.58 -39.59
N LEU A 4 20.43 -0.64 -38.86
CA LEU A 4 21.19 -1.90 -38.80
C LEU A 4 21.71 -2.27 -37.40
N ASN A 5 21.25 -1.67 -36.34
CA ASN A 5 21.73 -2.01 -34.98
C ASN A 5 20.67 -2.65 -34.06
N PHE A 6 19.49 -3.00 -34.57
CA PHE A 6 18.44 -3.59 -33.75
C PHE A 6 18.30 -5.12 -33.90
N PHE A 7 19.13 -5.76 -34.70
CA PHE A 7 18.97 -7.20 -35.01
C PHE A 7 19.95 -8.15 -34.28
N PHE A 8 20.84 -7.63 -33.44
CA PHE A 8 21.89 -8.47 -32.82
C PHE A 8 21.64 -8.81 -31.33
N VAL A 9 20.61 -8.26 -30.70
CA VAL A 9 20.27 -8.57 -29.29
C VAL A 9 19.33 -9.77 -29.18
N PHE A 10 18.70 -10.21 -30.29
CA PHE A 10 17.66 -11.27 -30.24
C PHE A 10 18.19 -12.72 -30.38
N ILE A 11 19.48 -12.95 -30.61
CA ILE A 11 20.00 -14.32 -30.84
C ILE A 11 20.67 -14.94 -29.59
N ILE A 12 20.93 -14.17 -28.54
CA ILE A 12 21.51 -14.74 -27.31
C ILE A 12 20.44 -15.10 -26.26
N ALA A 13 19.17 -14.77 -26.51
CA ALA A 13 18.07 -15.01 -25.56
C ALA A 13 17.42 -16.41 -25.65
N SER A 14 17.91 -17.31 -26.52
CA SER A 14 17.25 -18.61 -26.75
C SER A 14 17.53 -19.72 -25.72
N ASN A 15 18.26 -19.42 -24.64
CA ASN A 15 18.51 -20.39 -23.56
C ASN A 15 18.38 -19.81 -22.12
N LEU A 16 17.99 -18.57 -21.98
CA LEU A 16 17.55 -18.05 -20.70
C LEU A 16 16.05 -18.38 -20.59
N LYS A 17 15.69 -19.26 -19.66
CA LYS A 17 14.30 -19.42 -19.23
C LYS A 17 13.78 -18.03 -18.96
N ALA A 18 12.85 -17.55 -19.77
CA ALA A 18 12.33 -16.21 -19.69
C ALA A 18 11.50 -16.03 -18.43
N GLN A 19 12.19 -15.77 -17.33
CA GLN A 19 11.61 -15.03 -16.25
C GLN A 19 11.65 -13.58 -16.72
N PHE A 20 10.54 -13.13 -17.22
CA PHE A 20 10.24 -11.73 -17.12
C PHE A 20 9.41 -11.57 -15.85
N PRO A 21 10.00 -11.26 -14.67
CA PRO A 21 9.26 -10.42 -13.78
C PRO A 21 8.90 -9.27 -14.71
N MET A 22 7.64 -8.97 -14.84
CA MET A 22 7.27 -7.67 -15.37
C MET A 22 7.87 -6.70 -14.39
N GLU A 23 9.02 -6.15 -14.76
CA GLU A 23 9.86 -5.34 -13.90
C GLU A 23 9.18 -4.04 -13.56
N ASN A 24 7.92 -4.01 -13.27
CA ASN A 24 7.28 -2.75 -13.10
C ASN A 24 6.06 -2.90 -12.26
N MET A 25 6.21 -2.52 -10.99
CA MET A 25 5.02 -2.10 -10.30
C MET A 25 5.24 -1.66 -8.89
N GLY A 26 4.67 -0.62 -8.59
CA GLY A 26 4.54 -0.06 -7.31
C GLY A 26 3.17 -0.34 -6.71
N VAL A 27 2.92 0.01 -5.56
CA VAL A 27 1.77 -0.27 -4.78
C VAL A 27 1.11 0.84 -4.13
N MET A 28 -0.05 0.56 -3.88
CA MET A 28 -0.93 1.28 -3.04
C MET A 28 -0.60 1.03 -1.57
N THR A 29 0.17 1.92 -0.95
CA THR A 29 -0.01 2.12 0.47
C THR A 29 -1.27 2.96 0.64
N PHE A 30 -2.30 2.34 1.13
CA PHE A 30 -3.47 3.10 1.55
C PHE A 30 -3.17 3.76 2.89
N SER A 31 -2.64 4.97 2.85
CA SER A 31 -3.13 5.94 3.80
C SER A 31 -4.61 6.15 3.45
N ASN A 32 -5.50 6.16 4.41
CA ASN A 32 -6.96 6.26 4.28
C ASN A 32 -7.49 7.49 3.51
N GLU A 33 -6.71 8.08 2.59
CA GLU A 33 -6.95 9.41 2.03
C GLU A 33 -6.75 9.49 0.52
N ARG A 34 -7.35 8.55 -0.21
CA ARG A 34 -7.60 8.76 -1.65
C ARG A 34 -8.92 9.49 -1.93
N SER A 35 -9.51 10.11 -0.94
CA SER A 35 -10.66 10.98 -1.17
C SER A 35 -10.20 12.30 -1.79
N PRO A 36 -10.75 12.71 -2.93
CA PRO A 36 -10.66 14.11 -3.39
C PRO A 36 -11.53 14.93 -2.45
N GLN A 37 -11.03 15.28 -1.27
CA GLN A 37 -11.86 15.90 -0.27
C GLN A 37 -11.19 17.11 0.35
N ASN A 38 -11.98 18.09 0.36
CA ASN A 38 -11.83 19.45 0.84
C ASN A 38 -11.11 20.37 -0.14
N LEU A 39 -11.92 20.94 -1.01
CA LEU A 39 -11.61 22.18 -1.71
C LEU A 39 -11.31 23.24 -0.64
N PHE A 40 -10.06 23.32 -0.20
CA PHE A 40 -9.56 24.47 0.53
C PHE A 40 -9.89 25.70 -0.32
N LYS A 41 -10.64 26.62 0.24
CA LYS A 41 -10.92 27.87 -0.45
C LYS A 41 -9.62 28.65 -0.55
N SER A 42 -9.42 29.39 -1.61
CA SER A 42 -8.24 30.26 -1.77
C SER A 42 -8.06 31.30 -0.65
N SER A 43 -9.06 31.43 0.22
CA SER A 43 -8.98 32.23 1.47
C SER A 43 -8.21 31.54 2.58
N ASP A 44 -8.06 30.21 2.53
CA ASP A 44 -7.41 29.42 3.59
C ASP A 44 -5.96 29.18 3.17
N THR A 45 -5.10 30.18 3.41
CA THR A 45 -3.70 30.17 3.00
C THR A 45 -2.77 29.87 4.16
N LEU A 46 -1.74 29.09 3.89
CA LEU A 46 -0.66 28.80 4.85
C LEU A 46 0.42 29.88 4.78
N GLY A 47 1.07 30.10 5.92
CA GLY A 47 2.26 30.96 6.00
C GLY A 47 3.55 30.22 5.63
N LEU A 48 4.64 30.97 5.54
CA LEU A 48 6.00 30.43 5.37
C LEU A 48 6.77 30.46 6.70
N PRO A 49 7.71 29.52 6.95
CA PRO A 49 8.05 28.37 6.09
C PRO A 49 7.02 27.26 6.14
N PHE A 50 6.95 26.46 5.07
CA PHE A 50 6.19 25.23 5.01
C PHE A 50 7.14 24.08 4.76
N ILE A 51 7.04 23.02 5.58
CA ILE A 51 7.90 21.84 5.51
C ILE A 51 7.01 20.60 5.50
N ASP A 52 7.33 19.63 4.63
CA ASP A 52 6.67 18.32 4.58
C ASP A 52 7.67 17.22 4.24
N GLY A 53 7.82 16.24 5.14
CA GLY A 53 8.67 15.05 4.96
C GLY A 53 7.88 13.81 4.59
N PHE A 54 6.58 13.91 4.32
CA PHE A 54 5.69 12.80 3.88
C PHE A 54 5.72 11.56 4.78
N ASN A 55 6.05 11.67 6.06
CA ASN A 55 6.23 10.52 6.96
C ASN A 55 4.93 9.98 7.57
N ASN A 56 3.89 10.80 7.64
CA ASN A 56 2.62 10.50 8.30
C ASN A 56 1.42 10.50 7.34
N GLY A 57 1.62 10.15 6.08
CA GLY A 57 0.63 10.29 5.02
C GLY A 57 0.79 11.62 4.26
N LEU A 58 0.06 11.79 3.17
CA LEU A 58 -0.10 13.10 2.57
C LEU A 58 -0.98 13.94 3.48
N ARG A 59 -0.53 15.14 3.82
CA ARG A 59 -1.34 16.05 4.63
C ARG A 59 -2.64 16.38 3.90
N HIS A 60 -3.70 16.57 4.66
CA HIS A 60 -5.04 16.82 4.11
C HIS A 60 -5.15 18.11 3.27
N GLU A 61 -4.18 19.01 3.37
CA GLU A 61 -4.09 20.22 2.57
C GLU A 61 -3.61 19.97 1.13
N TRP A 62 -2.94 18.83 0.88
CA TRP A 62 -2.55 18.44 -0.46
C TRP A 62 -3.75 17.94 -1.27
N ILE A 63 -3.76 18.26 -2.55
CA ILE A 63 -4.68 17.62 -3.52
C ILE A 63 -3.86 16.63 -4.32
N SER A 64 -4.15 15.34 -4.16
CA SER A 64 -3.50 14.27 -4.88
C SER A 64 -4.40 13.71 -5.98
N MET A 65 -3.83 13.52 -7.16
CA MET A 65 -4.38 12.72 -8.26
C MET A 65 -3.34 11.63 -8.58
N GLY A 66 -3.52 10.44 -8.00
CA GLY A 66 -2.60 9.31 -8.18
C GLY A 66 -1.43 9.25 -7.19
N VAL A 67 -0.87 10.37 -6.77
CA VAL A 67 0.28 10.38 -5.84
C VAL A 67 -0.09 9.80 -4.50
N VAL A 68 0.75 8.93 -3.98
CA VAL A 68 0.58 8.26 -2.68
C VAL A 68 1.76 8.55 -1.76
N GLN A 69 1.52 8.46 -0.45
CA GLN A 69 2.61 8.39 0.51
C GLN A 69 3.00 6.93 0.71
N ALA A 70 4.27 6.63 0.64
CA ALA A 70 4.77 5.27 0.81
C ALA A 70 5.95 5.19 1.76
N HIS A 71 6.09 4.02 2.40
CA HIS A 71 7.23 3.66 3.23
C HIS A 71 8.08 2.63 2.48
N ASN A 72 9.40 2.61 2.77
CA ASN A 72 10.34 1.61 2.25
C ASN A 72 10.53 1.57 0.72
N TRP A 73 9.99 2.53 -0.03
CA TRP A 73 10.10 2.59 -1.50
C TRP A 73 11.43 3.13 -2.00
N SER A 74 12.06 3.98 -1.22
CA SER A 74 13.34 4.57 -1.61
C SER A 74 14.51 3.63 -1.36
N LYS A 75 15.51 3.72 -2.21
CA LYS A 75 16.85 3.22 -1.96
C LYS A 75 17.62 4.26 -1.16
N ASP A 76 18.37 3.85 -0.13
CA ASP A 76 19.05 4.75 0.82
C ASP A 76 18.12 5.87 1.36
N PRO A 77 17.01 5.53 2.04
CA PRO A 77 15.97 6.46 2.40
C PRO A 77 16.46 7.58 3.31
N LEU A 78 16.01 8.81 3.04
CA LEU A 78 16.30 9.98 3.88
C LEU A 78 15.46 9.97 5.16
N SER A 79 14.23 9.49 5.06
CA SER A 79 13.27 9.33 6.16
C SER A 79 12.44 8.06 5.97
N THR A 80 11.46 7.80 6.82
CA THR A 80 10.58 6.61 6.69
C THR A 80 9.51 6.74 5.62
N GLY A 81 9.30 7.91 5.03
CA GLY A 81 8.24 8.13 4.06
C GLY A 81 8.68 8.93 2.87
N SER A 82 7.92 8.86 1.79
CA SER A 82 8.08 9.70 0.61
C SER A 82 6.74 9.85 -0.12
N ALA A 83 6.58 10.94 -0.87
CA ALA A 83 5.51 11.03 -1.85
C ALA A 83 5.95 10.32 -3.12
N VAL A 84 5.13 9.40 -3.62
CA VAL A 84 5.44 8.53 -4.77
C VAL A 84 4.48 8.82 -5.90
N PHE A 85 5.04 9.06 -7.07
CA PHE A 85 4.37 9.19 -8.36
C PHE A 85 4.60 7.87 -9.08
N ASP A 86 3.61 7.02 -9.12
CA ASP A 86 3.74 5.63 -9.56
C ASP A 86 3.01 5.31 -10.88
N GLY A 87 2.36 6.28 -11.50
CA GLY A 87 1.60 6.10 -12.73
C GLY A 87 0.24 5.43 -12.55
N ILE A 88 -0.22 5.29 -11.31
CA ILE A 88 -1.54 4.73 -11.00
C ILE A 88 -2.51 5.83 -10.55
N SER A 89 -3.66 5.86 -11.19
CA SER A 89 -4.69 6.82 -10.87
C SER A 89 -5.28 6.60 -9.46
N SER A 90 -5.98 7.60 -8.94
CA SER A 90 -6.59 7.54 -7.60
C SER A 90 -7.60 6.41 -7.40
N ASN A 91 -8.09 5.79 -8.46
CA ASN A 91 -8.96 4.61 -8.39
C ASN A 91 -8.22 3.28 -8.50
N GLY A 92 -6.88 3.29 -8.50
CA GLY A 92 -6.05 2.10 -8.56
C GLY A 92 -5.85 1.49 -9.95
N GLN A 93 -6.25 2.18 -10.99
CA GLN A 93 -6.13 1.73 -12.38
C GLN A 93 -5.03 2.49 -13.12
N ALA A 94 -4.48 1.88 -14.15
CA ALA A 94 -3.66 2.61 -15.11
C ALA A 94 -4.47 3.75 -15.73
N TYR A 95 -3.84 4.87 -16.04
CA TYR A 95 -4.52 6.00 -16.72
C TYR A 95 -4.99 5.62 -18.12
N ASN A 96 -4.20 4.77 -18.82
CA ASN A 96 -4.57 4.23 -20.13
C ASN A 96 -4.10 2.77 -20.25
N PRO A 97 -4.91 1.80 -19.80
CA PRO A 97 -4.53 0.39 -19.83
C PRO A 97 -4.18 -0.09 -21.25
N GLY A 98 -3.09 -0.85 -21.38
CA GLY A 98 -2.62 -1.39 -22.66
C GLY A 98 -1.74 -0.45 -23.47
N VAL A 99 -1.54 0.80 -23.05
CA VAL A 99 -0.67 1.77 -23.72
C VAL A 99 0.64 1.91 -22.95
N LEU A 100 1.69 1.30 -23.46
CA LEU A 100 3.04 1.34 -22.87
C LEU A 100 3.90 2.49 -23.41
N MET A 101 3.58 2.97 -24.59
CA MET A 101 4.26 4.09 -25.23
C MET A 101 3.27 5.20 -25.51
N ASN A 102 3.67 6.42 -25.47
CA ASN A 102 2.93 7.67 -25.53
C ASN A 102 2.79 8.32 -24.15
N ASP A 103 3.94 8.77 -23.63
CA ASP A 103 4.01 9.46 -22.37
C ASP A 103 3.02 10.62 -22.28
N SER A 104 2.46 10.79 -21.12
CA SER A 104 1.48 11.82 -20.83
C SER A 104 1.58 12.27 -19.38
N ILE A 105 0.93 13.39 -19.06
CA ILE A 105 0.76 13.80 -17.68
C ILE A 105 -0.20 12.81 -17.00
N THR A 106 0.24 12.25 -15.89
CA THR A 106 -0.49 11.26 -15.09
C THR A 106 -0.67 11.75 -13.66
N ASP A 107 0.18 11.35 -12.73
CA ASP A 107 0.07 11.73 -11.33
C ASP A 107 0.31 13.21 -11.12
N VAL A 108 -0.52 13.83 -10.27
CA VAL A 108 -0.39 15.24 -9.93
C VAL A 108 -0.54 15.45 -8.44
N LEU A 109 0.40 16.16 -7.84
CA LEU A 109 0.35 16.59 -6.44
C LEU A 109 0.30 18.12 -6.38
N ILE A 110 -0.81 18.67 -5.88
CA ILE A 110 -1.03 20.10 -5.79
C ILE A 110 -0.93 20.55 -4.33
N SER A 111 -0.11 21.56 -4.09
CA SER A 111 0.10 22.12 -2.75
C SER A 111 -1.14 22.86 -2.21
N PRO A 112 -1.21 23.07 -0.89
CA PRO A 112 -2.12 24.09 -0.35
C PRO A 112 -1.84 25.47 -0.93
N TYR A 113 -2.72 26.42 -0.65
CA TYR A 113 -2.49 27.82 -0.97
C TYR A 113 -1.59 28.48 0.06
N PHE A 114 -0.69 29.35 -0.39
CA PHE A 114 0.26 30.10 0.44
C PHE A 114 0.03 31.61 0.36
N ASN A 115 0.31 32.26 1.49
CA ASN A 115 0.38 33.70 1.57
C ASN A 115 1.84 34.17 1.47
N PHE A 116 2.18 34.88 0.39
CA PHE A 116 3.51 35.43 0.15
C PHE A 116 3.61 36.92 0.48
N GLN A 117 2.57 37.53 1.09
CA GLN A 117 2.59 38.95 1.45
C GLN A 117 3.77 39.27 2.36
N GLY A 118 4.53 40.28 1.96
CA GLY A 118 5.74 40.69 2.69
C GLY A 118 6.95 39.77 2.54
N SER A 119 6.86 38.78 1.65
CA SER A 119 7.91 37.79 1.41
C SER A 119 8.52 37.96 0.01
N THR A 120 9.84 37.79 -0.07
CA THR A 120 10.63 37.86 -1.30
C THR A 120 11.62 36.69 -1.34
N ASN A 121 12.22 36.43 -2.51
CA ASN A 121 13.18 35.34 -2.72
C ASN A 121 12.62 34.02 -2.18
N ILE A 122 11.47 33.62 -2.73
CA ILE A 122 10.77 32.42 -2.29
C ILE A 122 11.34 31.23 -3.04
N VAL A 123 11.85 30.27 -2.30
CA VAL A 123 12.48 29.06 -2.83
C VAL A 123 11.77 27.83 -2.30
N LEU A 124 11.48 26.91 -3.21
CA LEU A 124 11.08 25.55 -2.93
C LEU A 124 12.29 24.65 -3.09
N SER A 125 12.67 23.92 -2.06
CA SER A 125 13.67 22.88 -2.09
C SER A 125 13.04 21.54 -1.75
N PHE A 126 13.56 20.44 -2.29
CA PHE A 126 13.12 19.08 -2.05
C PHE A 126 14.19 18.09 -2.47
N TYR A 127 14.04 16.85 -2.07
CA TYR A 127 14.86 15.76 -2.57
C TYR A 127 14.04 14.92 -3.56
N LEU A 128 14.68 14.55 -4.66
CA LEU A 128 14.12 13.73 -5.75
C LEU A 128 14.94 12.46 -5.91
N GLN A 129 14.27 11.31 -5.98
CA GLN A 129 14.86 10.04 -6.39
C GLN A 129 14.06 9.46 -7.56
N ASN A 130 14.76 9.04 -8.61
CA ASN A 130 14.17 8.41 -9.78
C ASN A 130 14.09 6.89 -9.55
N GLY A 131 12.91 6.31 -9.61
CA GLY A 131 12.65 4.88 -9.48
C GLY A 131 12.67 4.34 -8.05
N GLY A 132 13.73 4.50 -7.30
CA GLY A 132 13.89 3.83 -6.01
C GLY A 132 13.87 2.30 -6.17
N TRP A 133 13.02 1.58 -5.41
CA TRP A 133 12.72 0.15 -5.61
C TRP A 133 11.65 -0.09 -6.69
N GLY A 134 10.90 0.94 -7.05
CA GLY A 134 9.92 0.91 -8.14
C GLY A 134 10.56 0.84 -9.52
N ASP A 135 9.76 1.11 -10.53
CA ASP A 135 10.24 1.13 -11.91
C ASP A 135 11.15 2.33 -12.19
N PRO A 136 12.29 2.10 -12.86
CA PRO A 136 13.17 3.17 -13.25
C PRO A 136 12.55 4.08 -14.31
N THR A 137 12.77 5.38 -14.15
CA THR A 137 12.43 6.37 -15.18
C THR A 137 13.43 6.35 -16.32
N GLU A 138 12.98 6.57 -17.54
CA GLU A 138 13.81 6.85 -18.70
C GLU A 138 14.13 8.36 -18.78
N SER A 139 15.07 8.71 -19.68
CA SER A 139 15.51 10.10 -19.85
C SER A 139 14.46 11.04 -20.46
N GLN A 140 13.44 10.49 -21.12
CA GLN A 140 12.31 11.26 -21.68
C GLN A 140 11.23 11.54 -20.64
N ASP A 141 11.18 10.77 -19.56
CA ASP A 141 10.25 11.01 -18.48
C ASP A 141 10.63 12.24 -17.68
N SER A 142 9.70 12.82 -16.99
CA SER A 142 10.04 13.98 -16.17
C SER A 142 9.04 14.21 -15.04
N LEU A 143 9.54 14.81 -13.96
CA LEU A 143 8.73 15.44 -12.93
C LEU A 143 8.73 16.95 -13.17
N ILE A 144 7.55 17.52 -13.40
CA ILE A 144 7.38 18.91 -13.83
C ILE A 144 6.75 19.73 -12.71
N ILE A 145 7.33 20.90 -12.42
CA ILE A 145 6.76 21.87 -11.47
C ILE A 145 6.05 22.99 -12.23
N HIS A 146 4.87 23.35 -11.73
CA HIS A 146 4.14 24.56 -12.15
C HIS A 146 3.77 25.39 -10.94
N PHE A 147 3.70 26.71 -11.12
CA PHE A 147 3.29 27.69 -10.14
C PHE A 147 1.96 28.33 -10.52
N TRP A 148 1.03 28.39 -9.58
CA TRP A 148 -0.26 29.02 -9.78
C TRP A 148 -0.18 30.52 -9.51
N ASN A 149 -0.58 31.30 -10.51
CA ASN A 149 -0.75 32.74 -10.39
C ASN A 149 -2.22 33.05 -10.06
N PRO A 150 -2.52 33.54 -8.86
CA PRO A 150 -3.89 33.86 -8.46
C PRO A 150 -4.46 35.08 -9.20
N THR A 151 -3.60 35.94 -9.79
CA THR A 151 -4.03 37.18 -10.45
C THR A 151 -4.76 36.93 -11.76
N ASP A 152 -4.27 35.98 -12.54
CA ASP A 152 -4.83 35.63 -13.85
C ASP A 152 -5.40 34.19 -13.90
N SER A 153 -5.37 33.48 -12.77
CA SER A 153 -5.83 32.11 -12.64
C SER A 153 -5.15 31.14 -13.62
N SER A 154 -3.84 31.28 -13.79
CA SER A 154 -3.05 30.47 -14.71
C SER A 154 -1.92 29.70 -14.02
N TRP A 155 -1.47 28.61 -14.66
CA TRP A 155 -0.29 27.87 -14.27
C TRP A 155 0.93 28.34 -15.07
N ILE A 156 1.96 28.80 -14.38
CA ILE A 156 3.25 29.17 -14.95
C ILE A 156 4.14 27.93 -14.90
N HIS A 157 4.75 27.54 -16.00
CA HIS A 157 5.75 26.48 -16.02
C HIS A 157 6.98 26.93 -15.21
N GLY A 158 7.43 26.07 -14.30
CA GLY A 158 8.66 26.27 -13.51
C GLY A 158 9.82 25.49 -14.10
N GLU A 159 10.07 24.31 -13.57
CA GLU A 159 11.17 23.44 -13.94
C GLU A 159 10.67 22.06 -14.36
N SER A 160 11.43 21.38 -15.22
CA SER A 160 11.26 19.96 -15.55
C SER A 160 12.51 19.20 -15.14
N TYR A 161 12.34 18.19 -14.30
CA TYR A 161 13.42 17.32 -13.83
C TYR A 161 13.34 16.01 -14.60
N GLU A 162 14.30 15.81 -15.50
CA GLU A 162 14.39 14.62 -16.36
C GLU A 162 14.59 13.35 -15.54
N GLY A 163 14.02 12.26 -16.02
CA GLY A 163 14.19 10.91 -15.50
C GLY A 163 15.56 10.33 -15.82
N GLY A 164 15.70 9.03 -15.64
CA GLY A 164 16.95 8.32 -15.84
C GLY A 164 17.96 8.53 -14.70
N GLY A 165 19.21 8.19 -14.96
CA GLY A 165 20.31 8.37 -13.99
C GLY A 165 20.38 7.29 -12.91
N ASN A 166 20.97 7.63 -11.75
CA ASN A 166 21.18 6.70 -10.66
C ASN A 166 19.96 6.64 -9.74
N GLN A 167 19.23 5.53 -9.78
CA GLN A 167 18.04 5.25 -8.98
C GLN A 167 18.30 5.11 -7.48
N GLU A 168 19.54 4.96 -7.06
CA GLU A 168 19.88 4.73 -5.65
C GLU A 168 20.11 6.04 -4.88
N LYS A 169 20.23 7.17 -5.59
CA LYS A 169 20.60 8.44 -4.98
C LYS A 169 19.45 9.43 -4.94
N TRP A 170 19.29 10.03 -3.79
CA TRP A 170 18.52 11.24 -3.64
C TRP A 170 19.32 12.44 -4.14
N ILE A 171 18.69 13.29 -4.94
CA ILE A 171 19.26 14.50 -5.49
C ILE A 171 18.51 15.69 -4.93
N ALA A 172 19.23 16.58 -4.23
CA ALA A 172 18.65 17.83 -3.77
C ALA A 172 18.32 18.72 -4.98
N LYS A 173 17.13 19.25 -5.00
CA LYS A 173 16.62 20.17 -6.01
C LYS A 173 16.11 21.44 -5.34
N SER A 174 16.23 22.54 -6.04
CA SER A 174 15.67 23.82 -5.61
C SER A 174 15.20 24.61 -6.81
N VAL A 175 14.11 25.33 -6.64
CA VAL A 175 13.53 26.20 -7.66
C VAL A 175 13.04 27.50 -7.01
N ILE A 176 13.32 28.62 -7.66
CA ILE A 176 12.85 29.92 -7.23
C ILE A 176 11.48 30.21 -7.83
N PHE A 177 10.57 30.72 -7.03
CA PHE A 177 9.28 31.18 -7.56
C PHE A 177 9.46 32.40 -8.43
N PRO A 178 8.70 32.51 -9.55
CA PRO A 178 8.69 33.72 -10.37
C PRO A 178 8.42 34.97 -9.53
N SER A 179 9.19 36.04 -9.74
CA SER A 179 9.06 37.29 -8.95
C SER A 179 7.67 37.93 -9.05
N ILE A 180 6.93 37.66 -10.14
CA ILE A 180 5.55 38.11 -10.30
C ILE A 180 4.60 37.55 -9.24
N LEU A 181 4.99 36.47 -8.55
CA LEU A 181 4.20 35.82 -7.48
C LEU A 181 4.56 36.34 -6.09
N GLU A 182 5.66 37.09 -5.96
CA GLU A 182 6.05 37.66 -4.69
C GLU A 182 5.02 38.67 -4.17
N GLY A 183 4.77 38.66 -2.89
CA GLY A 183 3.78 39.54 -2.27
C GLY A 183 2.31 39.19 -2.53
N LEU A 184 2.01 38.15 -3.31
CA LEU A 184 0.64 37.71 -3.57
C LEU A 184 0.13 36.77 -2.47
N ASN A 185 -1.19 36.73 -2.34
CA ASN A 185 -1.91 35.74 -1.53
C ASN A 185 -2.62 34.73 -2.42
N GLY A 186 -2.70 33.47 -2.01
CA GLY A 186 -3.33 32.40 -2.79
C GLY A 186 -2.42 31.78 -3.86
N VAL A 187 -1.12 31.90 -3.71
CA VAL A 187 -0.14 31.21 -4.55
C VAL A 187 -0.07 29.73 -4.16
N ARG A 188 0.14 28.85 -5.11
CA ARG A 188 0.43 27.43 -4.88
C ARG A 188 1.30 26.87 -5.98
N PHE A 189 1.75 25.63 -5.85
CA PHE A 189 2.51 24.91 -6.86
C PHE A 189 1.95 23.50 -7.06
N LYS A 190 2.36 22.84 -8.12
CA LYS A 190 2.08 21.43 -8.33
C LYS A 190 3.27 20.72 -8.94
N PHE A 191 3.41 19.46 -8.58
CA PHE A 191 4.22 18.48 -9.30
C PHE A 191 3.32 17.67 -10.22
N SER A 192 3.79 17.39 -11.42
CA SER A 192 3.11 16.54 -12.41
C SER A 192 4.10 15.56 -12.99
N ARG A 193 3.79 14.27 -12.92
CA ARG A 193 4.58 13.24 -13.56
C ARG A 193 4.23 13.18 -15.05
N TYR A 194 5.24 13.21 -15.90
CA TYR A 194 5.18 12.91 -17.33
C TYR A 194 5.90 11.59 -17.58
N GLY A 195 5.21 10.58 -18.09
CA GLY A 195 5.71 9.23 -18.31
C GLY A 195 4.61 8.31 -18.84
N SER A 196 4.85 7.01 -18.84
CA SER A 196 3.90 6.02 -19.36
C SER A 196 2.57 6.05 -18.61
N PRO A 197 1.40 6.12 -19.28
CA PRO A 197 0.08 6.03 -18.69
C PRO A 197 -0.42 4.59 -18.51
N GLY A 198 0.37 3.60 -18.94
CA GLY A 198 -0.03 2.19 -19.05
C GLY A 198 -0.06 1.43 -17.74
N GLY A 199 0.24 2.07 -16.64
CA GLY A 199 0.32 1.41 -15.33
C GLY A 199 1.47 1.97 -14.51
N MET A 200 1.99 1.14 -13.63
CA MET A 200 3.01 1.52 -12.68
C MET A 200 4.40 1.45 -13.29
N PHE A 201 4.73 2.50 -14.00
CA PHE A 201 6.00 2.69 -14.67
C PHE A 201 6.60 4.04 -14.23
N ASP A 202 7.90 4.25 -14.46
CA ASP A 202 8.59 5.54 -14.39
C ASP A 202 8.38 6.28 -13.07
N HIS A 203 8.75 5.65 -11.95
CA HIS A 203 8.49 6.20 -10.63
C HIS A 203 9.37 7.40 -10.28
N PHE A 204 8.75 8.41 -9.67
CA PHE A 204 9.45 9.51 -9.01
C PHE A 204 9.08 9.55 -7.53
N LEU A 205 10.09 9.77 -6.68
CA LEU A 205 9.90 9.89 -5.25
C LEU A 205 10.34 11.29 -4.79
N LEU A 206 9.53 11.91 -3.92
CA LEU A 206 9.85 13.18 -3.27
C LEU A 206 9.93 12.99 -1.77
N ASP A 207 10.92 13.66 -1.16
CA ASP A 207 11.06 13.75 0.29
C ASP A 207 11.59 15.13 0.69
N TYR A 208 11.42 15.50 1.94
CA TYR A 208 11.92 16.75 2.55
C TYR A 208 11.66 18.00 1.71
N LEU A 209 10.38 18.28 1.46
CA LEU A 209 9.96 19.48 0.78
C LEU A 209 9.95 20.65 1.75
N GLU A 210 10.63 21.74 1.39
CA GLU A 210 10.66 22.98 2.15
C GLU A 210 10.41 24.18 1.25
N LEU A 211 9.40 24.97 1.58
CA LEU A 211 9.08 26.25 0.95
C LEU A 211 9.33 27.39 1.94
N GLY A 212 10.20 28.32 1.57
CA GLY A 212 10.57 29.43 2.47
C GLY A 212 10.92 30.71 1.73
N ALA A 213 10.82 31.82 2.46
CA ALA A 213 11.20 33.15 1.98
C ALA A 213 12.65 33.50 2.40
N ASN A 214 13.24 34.48 1.69
CA ASN A 214 14.62 34.97 1.92
C ASN A 214 15.67 33.85 1.78
N ARG A 215 15.43 32.89 0.90
CA ARG A 215 16.30 31.75 0.59
C ARG A 215 16.97 31.95 -0.77
N ASN A 216 17.95 31.10 -1.05
CA ASN A 216 18.62 31.03 -2.35
C ASN A 216 18.73 29.57 -2.84
N LEU A 217 19.05 29.38 -4.13
CA LEU A 217 19.09 28.05 -4.75
C LEU A 217 20.15 27.12 -4.16
N ALA A 218 21.15 27.62 -3.46
CA ALA A 218 22.17 26.81 -2.81
C ALA A 218 21.72 26.32 -1.41
N ASP A 219 20.59 26.80 -0.91
CA ASP A 219 20.03 26.41 0.37
C ASP A 219 19.23 25.10 0.23
N THR A 220 19.98 24.01 0.11
CA THR A 220 19.47 22.64 -0.04
C THR A 220 19.93 21.71 1.08
N LEU A 221 20.52 22.29 2.15
CA LEU A 221 21.05 21.50 3.25
C LEU A 221 19.90 21.01 4.13
N LEU A 222 19.87 19.71 4.35
CA LEU A 222 18.99 19.06 5.28
C LEU A 222 19.74 18.80 6.58
N PHE A 223 19.13 19.18 7.72
CA PHE A 223 19.65 18.89 9.05
C PHE A 223 18.55 18.19 9.84
N ASP A 224 18.53 16.87 9.79
CA ASP A 224 17.49 16.12 10.45
C ASP A 224 17.95 14.71 10.84
N PRO A 225 18.05 14.39 12.13
CA PRO A 225 18.21 13.02 12.60
C PRO A 225 16.84 12.32 12.62
N THR A 226 16.70 11.19 11.92
CA THR A 226 15.39 10.57 11.73
C THR A 226 15.48 9.05 11.61
N TRP A 227 14.33 8.38 11.80
CA TRP A 227 14.16 7.02 11.32
C TRP A 227 14.15 7.01 9.79
N SER A 228 14.94 6.13 9.18
CA SER A 228 14.97 5.98 7.73
C SER A 228 14.32 4.67 7.26
N ARG A 229 14.21 3.67 8.12
CA ARG A 229 13.48 2.43 7.83
C ARG A 229 12.73 1.93 9.06
N LYS A 230 11.57 1.35 8.82
CA LYS A 230 10.78 0.64 9.82
C LYS A 230 10.56 -0.82 9.39
N PRO A 231 10.43 -1.78 10.32
CA PRO A 231 10.05 -3.12 9.96
C PRO A 231 8.59 -3.19 9.52
N ALA A 232 8.29 -4.14 8.64
CA ALA A 232 6.92 -4.41 8.19
C ALA A 232 6.00 -4.86 9.35
N ALA A 233 6.56 -5.41 10.43
CA ALA A 233 5.81 -6.03 11.50
C ALA A 233 6.54 -6.00 12.85
N LEU A 234 5.78 -6.09 13.93
CA LEU A 234 6.31 -6.31 15.28
C LEU A 234 6.73 -7.76 15.51
N THR A 235 6.15 -8.71 14.77
CA THR A 235 6.57 -10.12 14.81
C THR A 235 7.76 -10.38 13.89
N ARG A 236 8.39 -11.57 14.03
CA ARG A 236 9.60 -11.93 13.28
C ARG A 236 9.36 -12.18 11.80
N ILE A 237 8.20 -12.77 11.45
CA ILE A 237 7.95 -13.33 10.13
C ILE A 237 6.78 -12.62 9.46
N TYR A 238 5.62 -12.59 10.12
CA TYR A 238 4.36 -12.22 9.53
C TYR A 238 3.91 -10.82 9.96
N SER A 239 3.45 -10.03 9.02
CA SER A 239 2.78 -8.74 9.28
C SER A 239 1.35 -8.94 9.79
N GLU A 240 0.74 -10.07 9.46
CA GLU A 240 -0.55 -10.50 9.95
C GLU A 240 -0.52 -11.99 10.27
N VAL A 241 -1.11 -12.39 11.40
CA VAL A 241 -1.15 -13.78 11.90
C VAL A 241 -2.55 -14.05 12.44
N PRO A 242 -3.14 -15.23 12.17
CA PRO A 242 -4.35 -15.64 12.85
C PRO A 242 -4.14 -15.64 14.37
N TRP A 243 -5.02 -14.94 15.11
CA TRP A 243 -4.83 -14.76 16.55
C TRP A 243 -4.74 -16.10 17.32
N TRP A 244 -5.40 -17.17 16.85
CA TRP A 244 -5.34 -18.52 17.45
C TRP A 244 -4.08 -19.32 17.07
N HIS A 245 -3.30 -18.83 16.08
CA HIS A 245 -1.99 -19.36 15.73
C HIS A 245 -0.83 -18.60 16.39
N TYR A 246 -1.15 -17.56 17.15
CA TYR A 246 -0.12 -16.77 17.78
C TYR A 246 0.67 -17.57 18.82
N ASN A 247 1.99 -17.52 18.72
CA ASN A 247 2.92 -18.13 19.65
C ASN A 247 4.04 -17.13 19.98
N SER A 248 4.03 -16.63 21.20
CA SER A 248 4.97 -15.62 21.67
C SER A 248 6.44 -16.06 21.56
N LEU A 249 6.73 -17.32 21.85
CA LEU A 249 8.11 -17.84 21.82
C LEU A 249 8.74 -17.78 20.43
N ILE A 250 7.93 -17.98 19.39
CA ILE A 250 8.38 -18.05 17.99
C ILE A 250 8.25 -16.68 17.30
N LEU A 251 7.15 -16.00 17.52
CA LEU A 251 6.79 -14.81 16.73
C LEU A 251 7.30 -13.51 17.31
N GLU A 252 7.40 -13.39 18.64
CA GLU A 252 7.84 -12.14 19.26
C GLU A 252 9.33 -11.86 19.03
N ARG A 253 9.64 -10.58 18.86
CA ARG A 253 11.00 -10.06 18.72
C ARG A 253 11.54 -9.56 20.07
N ASP A 254 12.86 -9.64 20.25
CA ASP A 254 13.60 -8.95 21.32
C ASP A 254 13.99 -7.53 20.92
N SER A 255 14.02 -7.28 19.60
CA SER A 255 14.37 -6.00 19.01
C SER A 255 13.69 -5.80 17.66
N LEU A 256 13.47 -4.55 17.27
CA LEU A 256 12.99 -4.18 15.96
C LEU A 256 14.15 -3.83 15.04
N PRO A 257 14.26 -4.45 13.85
CA PRO A 257 15.21 -4.04 12.83
C PRO A 257 14.75 -2.74 12.20
N VAL A 258 15.40 -1.66 12.55
CA VAL A 258 15.14 -0.30 12.06
C VAL A 258 16.39 0.23 11.39
N ALA A 259 16.27 1.33 10.65
CA ALA A 259 17.43 2.11 10.27
C ALA A 259 17.25 3.55 10.75
N TYR A 260 18.37 4.13 11.13
CA TYR A 260 18.47 5.51 11.56
C TYR A 260 19.43 6.25 10.66
N ARG A 261 19.13 7.53 10.39
CA ARG A 261 19.93 8.39 9.53
C ARG A 261 20.13 9.74 10.18
N ARG A 262 21.32 10.30 10.01
CA ARG A 262 21.62 11.69 10.30
C ARG A 262 21.78 12.42 8.98
N ASN A 263 20.76 13.13 8.57
CA ASN A 263 20.84 13.98 7.41
C ASN A 263 21.62 15.25 7.74
N GLY A 264 22.58 15.61 6.87
CA GLY A 264 23.40 16.80 7.03
C GLY A 264 24.63 16.63 7.92
N SER A 265 25.34 17.73 8.16
CA SER A 265 26.51 17.75 9.03
C SER A 265 26.09 18.17 10.45
N PRO A 266 26.77 17.69 11.50
CA PRO A 266 26.41 18.05 12.87
C PRO A 266 26.60 19.55 13.09
N PRO A 267 25.74 20.17 13.92
CA PRO A 267 25.97 21.52 14.40
C PRO A 267 27.25 21.58 15.22
N ILE A 268 27.76 22.80 15.43
CA ILE A 268 28.91 23.03 16.32
C ILE A 268 28.54 22.48 17.72
N GLY A 269 29.26 21.46 18.18
CA GLY A 269 28.96 20.78 19.44
C GLY A 269 28.51 19.32 19.27
N GLY A 270 28.29 18.86 18.03
CA GLY A 270 27.93 17.49 17.68
C GLY A 270 26.45 17.19 17.91
N TRP A 271 26.03 16.01 17.45
CA TRP A 271 24.71 15.44 17.68
C TRP A 271 24.71 14.70 19.02
N GLN A 272 23.75 14.98 19.88
CA GLN A 272 23.51 14.19 21.08
C GLN A 272 22.20 13.45 20.93
N LEU A 273 22.28 12.18 20.54
CA LEU A 273 21.15 11.28 20.65
C LEU A 273 21.02 10.85 22.10
N ASN A 274 19.90 11.20 22.68
CA ASN A 274 19.53 10.70 23.99
C ASN A 274 18.88 9.32 23.85
N LEU A 275 18.47 8.75 24.97
CA LEU A 275 17.87 7.43 25.03
C LEU A 275 16.52 7.41 24.29
N GLY A 276 16.22 6.29 23.63
CA GLY A 276 14.92 6.07 23.00
C GLY A 276 13.83 5.75 24.02
N LYS A 277 12.59 5.90 23.57
CA LYS A 277 11.36 5.54 24.30
C LYS A 277 10.42 4.77 23.40
N TYR A 278 9.52 3.97 23.97
CA TYR A 278 8.38 3.43 23.22
C TYR A 278 7.14 3.22 24.10
N LEU A 279 6.00 3.25 23.45
CA LEU A 279 4.71 2.79 23.94
C LEU A 279 4.16 1.70 23.02
N TRP A 280 3.53 0.71 23.61
CA TRP A 280 2.92 -0.40 22.90
C TRP A 280 1.57 -0.73 23.53
N HIS A 281 0.48 -0.62 22.78
CA HIS A 281 -0.89 -0.81 23.25
C HIS A 281 -1.73 -1.62 22.26
N ASP A 282 -2.84 -2.18 22.73
CA ASP A 282 -3.84 -2.85 21.90
C ASP A 282 -4.86 -1.86 21.29
N ASP A 283 -5.82 -2.38 20.52
CA ASP A 283 -6.91 -1.60 19.91
C ASP A 283 -7.82 -0.91 20.96
N ASN A 284 -7.88 -1.43 22.19
CA ASN A 284 -8.65 -0.85 23.28
C ASN A 284 -7.84 0.17 24.09
N SER A 285 -6.65 0.55 23.60
CA SER A 285 -5.72 1.44 24.30
C SER A 285 -5.17 0.89 25.61
N ASN A 286 -5.26 -0.43 25.85
CA ASN A 286 -4.61 -1.03 26.99
C ASN A 286 -3.10 -1.08 26.74
N LEU A 287 -2.33 -0.61 27.72
CA LEU A 287 -0.87 -0.63 27.65
C LEU A 287 -0.36 -2.08 27.70
N ILE A 288 0.30 -2.50 26.63
CA ILE A 288 0.95 -3.82 26.53
C ILE A 288 2.36 -3.74 27.14
N ALA A 289 3.13 -2.76 26.68
CA ALA A 289 4.49 -2.53 27.17
C ALA A 289 4.90 -1.07 26.98
N SER A 290 5.80 -0.60 27.82
CA SER A 290 6.46 0.67 27.64
C SER A 290 7.87 0.62 28.18
N ARG A 291 8.75 1.43 27.63
CA ARG A 291 10.09 1.60 28.15
C ARG A 291 10.59 3.00 27.86
N ASN A 292 11.16 3.60 28.90
CA ASN A 292 12.01 4.77 28.79
C ASN A 292 13.48 4.33 28.80
N ASN A 293 14.36 5.15 28.29
CA ASN A 293 15.80 4.92 28.31
C ASN A 293 16.24 3.65 27.54
N VAL A 294 15.70 3.44 26.33
CA VAL A 294 16.21 2.43 25.40
C VAL A 294 17.55 2.93 24.86
N PRO A 295 18.65 2.17 25.00
CA PRO A 295 19.94 2.58 24.44
C PRO A 295 19.85 2.76 22.92
N VAL A 296 20.43 3.83 22.41
CA VAL A 296 20.56 4.10 20.97
C VAL A 296 22.02 4.27 20.59
N VAL A 297 22.33 4.03 19.32
CA VAL A 297 23.70 4.17 18.80
C VAL A 297 24.04 5.65 18.65
N THR A 298 25.12 6.08 19.26
CA THR A 298 25.54 7.50 19.27
C THR A 298 26.56 7.85 18.18
N ASN A 299 27.29 6.88 17.63
CA ASN A 299 28.32 7.08 16.61
C ASN A 299 27.82 6.61 15.24
N LEU A 300 27.01 7.44 14.59
CA LEU A 300 26.49 7.18 13.27
C LEU A 300 27.18 8.08 12.25
N ASP A 301 27.48 7.53 11.08
CA ASP A 301 27.96 8.31 9.95
C ASP A 301 26.86 9.25 9.45
N HIS A 302 27.28 10.40 8.90
CA HIS A 302 26.35 11.37 8.31
C HIS A 302 25.88 10.92 6.94
N ASN A 303 24.62 11.20 6.62
CA ASN A 303 24.01 10.96 5.31
C ASN A 303 23.99 9.48 4.88
N ILE A 304 24.06 8.56 5.84
CA ILE A 304 23.97 7.11 5.60
C ILE A 304 22.90 6.52 6.49
N SER A 305 22.00 5.73 5.90
CA SER A 305 21.02 4.93 6.65
C SER A 305 21.71 3.77 7.36
N THR A 306 21.84 3.86 8.67
CA THR A 306 22.53 2.86 9.48
C THR A 306 21.55 1.89 10.10
N PRO A 307 21.62 0.58 9.77
CA PRO A 307 20.79 -0.44 10.40
C PRO A 307 21.04 -0.53 11.90
N TYR A 308 19.97 -0.66 12.66
CA TYR A 308 20.01 -0.73 14.11
C TYR A 308 18.94 -1.70 14.66
N GLN A 309 19.24 -2.36 15.76
CA GLN A 309 18.31 -3.23 16.49
C GLN A 309 17.77 -2.48 17.71
N PHE A 310 16.59 -1.88 17.55
CA PHE A 310 15.91 -1.15 18.61
C PHE A 310 15.32 -2.15 19.62
N SER A 311 15.88 -2.19 20.82
CA SER A 311 15.51 -3.18 21.85
C SER A 311 14.08 -2.95 22.36
N ILE A 312 13.28 -3.99 22.37
CA ILE A 312 11.90 -3.97 22.87
C ILE A 312 11.68 -5.07 23.91
N THR A 313 10.66 -4.91 24.73
CA THR A 313 10.22 -5.96 25.67
C THR A 313 9.21 -6.86 24.96
N LYS A 314 9.41 -8.17 25.04
CA LYS A 314 8.40 -9.13 24.58
C LYS A 314 7.14 -9.01 25.42
N PRO A 315 5.96 -8.89 24.84
CA PRO A 315 4.70 -8.86 25.58
C PRO A 315 4.42 -10.16 26.35
N GLY A 316 4.72 -11.32 25.76
CA GLY A 316 4.51 -12.62 26.37
C GLY A 316 3.04 -12.94 26.69
N ILE A 317 2.10 -12.28 26.04
CA ILE A 317 0.65 -12.42 26.30
C ILE A 317 0.05 -13.52 25.43
N SER A 318 -1.06 -14.11 25.91
CA SER A 318 -1.89 -15.01 25.11
C SER A 318 -3.00 -14.24 24.44
N MET A 319 -3.30 -14.59 23.19
CA MET A 319 -4.42 -14.01 22.45
C MET A 319 -5.73 -14.69 22.84
N LEU A 320 -6.76 -13.89 23.06
CA LEU A 320 -8.12 -14.37 23.37
C LEU A 320 -9.12 -14.10 22.24
N GLY A 321 -8.72 -13.34 21.23
CA GLY A 321 -9.52 -12.96 20.07
C GLY A 321 -8.75 -12.08 19.11
N PRO A 322 -9.39 -11.63 18.00
CA PRO A 322 -8.80 -10.69 17.07
C PRO A 322 -8.39 -9.39 17.77
N THR A 323 -7.23 -8.87 17.43
CA THR A 323 -6.71 -7.61 17.98
C THR A 323 -5.65 -7.01 17.08
N LYS A 324 -5.31 -5.76 17.32
CA LYS A 324 -4.14 -5.11 16.75
C LYS A 324 -3.23 -4.61 17.86
N TRP A 325 -1.98 -4.64 17.59
CA TRP A 325 -0.98 -3.99 18.44
C TRP A 325 -0.42 -2.77 17.74
N HIS A 326 -0.38 -1.67 18.45
CA HIS A 326 0.12 -0.38 18.00
C HIS A 326 1.38 -0.04 18.77
N PHE A 327 2.48 0.05 18.04
CA PHE A 327 3.77 0.45 18.57
C PHE A 327 4.10 1.87 18.14
N GLN A 328 4.58 2.67 19.08
CA GLN A 328 5.14 3.98 18.83
C GLN A 328 6.49 4.06 19.53
N GLY A 329 7.54 4.37 18.76
CA GLY A 329 8.89 4.53 19.27
C GLY A 329 9.49 5.86 18.83
N TRP A 330 10.22 6.55 19.70
CA TRP A 330 10.87 7.81 19.40
C TRP A 330 12.17 7.98 20.19
N PHE A 331 12.98 8.94 19.78
CA PHE A 331 14.16 9.37 20.51
C PHE A 331 13.82 10.53 21.43
N ASP A 332 14.55 10.61 22.55
CA ASP A 332 14.41 11.68 23.53
C ASP A 332 15.59 12.67 23.39
N GLY A 333 15.30 13.93 23.19
CA GLY A 333 16.27 14.98 23.44
C GLY A 333 16.86 15.74 22.27
N GLU A 334 16.43 15.54 21.03
CA GLU A 334 16.85 16.43 19.96
C GLU A 334 15.83 17.53 19.66
N ASN A 335 16.33 18.76 19.59
CA ASN A 335 15.55 19.96 19.26
C ASN A 335 15.86 20.50 17.87
N VAL A 336 16.42 19.66 16.99
CA VAL A 336 16.92 20.04 15.67
C VAL A 336 16.22 19.23 14.61
N GLY A 337 15.76 19.85 13.54
CA GLY A 337 15.17 19.20 12.38
C GLY A 337 13.65 19.11 12.41
N GLU A 338 13.13 18.27 11.51
CA GLU A 338 11.71 18.01 11.34
C GLU A 338 11.23 16.96 12.35
N ARG A 339 10.45 17.35 13.32
CA ARG A 339 10.03 16.46 14.42
C ARG A 339 8.94 15.43 14.04
N PHE A 340 8.29 15.60 12.89
CA PHE A 340 7.18 14.72 12.50
C PHE A 340 7.63 13.32 12.09
N ASN A 341 8.90 13.15 11.73
CA ASN A 341 9.51 11.90 11.32
C ASN A 341 10.29 11.17 12.43
N ASP A 342 10.33 11.73 13.65
CA ASP A 342 11.01 11.14 14.81
C ASP A 342 10.24 10.01 15.47
N THR A 343 8.98 9.81 15.08
CA THR A 343 8.13 8.78 15.66
C THR A 343 7.96 7.59 14.71
N LEU A 344 8.53 6.46 15.10
CA LEU A 344 8.32 5.18 14.43
C LEU A 344 6.95 4.61 14.82
N LYS A 345 6.07 4.40 13.84
CA LYS A 345 4.75 3.79 14.05
C LYS A 345 4.66 2.46 13.32
N ILE A 346 4.25 1.41 14.03
CA ILE A 346 4.08 0.06 13.47
C ILE A 346 2.77 -0.50 14.01
N VAL A 347 1.99 -1.13 13.12
CA VAL A 347 0.77 -1.85 13.48
C VAL A 347 0.94 -3.31 13.13
N GLN A 348 0.63 -4.19 14.08
CA GLN A 348 0.60 -5.64 13.88
C GLN A 348 -0.85 -6.12 13.97
N ASN A 349 -1.30 -6.82 12.96
CA ASN A 349 -2.64 -7.37 12.93
C ASN A 349 -2.65 -8.84 13.41
N PHE A 350 -3.67 -9.17 14.20
CA PHE A 350 -4.00 -10.54 14.60
C PHE A 350 -5.47 -10.77 14.31
N ASP A 351 -5.78 -11.31 13.13
CA ASP A 351 -7.14 -11.60 12.69
C ASP A 351 -7.23 -13.06 12.23
N SER A 352 -7.54 -13.33 10.99
CA SER A 352 -7.72 -14.67 10.40
C SER A 352 -6.77 -14.96 9.23
N ARG A 353 -5.80 -14.10 8.99
CA ARG A 353 -4.92 -14.12 7.82
C ARG A 353 -3.46 -14.35 8.19
N TYR A 354 -2.71 -14.85 7.21
CA TYR A 354 -1.26 -14.73 7.22
C TYR A 354 -0.81 -13.70 6.19
N GLY A 355 -0.10 -12.67 6.62
CA GLY A 355 0.55 -11.67 5.76
C GLY A 355 2.06 -11.78 5.86
N LEU A 356 2.75 -11.98 4.74
CA LEU A 356 4.21 -11.90 4.64
C LEU A 356 4.67 -10.51 4.23
N ASP A 357 3.85 -9.83 3.44
CA ASP A 357 4.05 -8.46 2.94
C ASP A 357 3.78 -7.40 4.01
N ASP A 358 4.19 -6.15 3.77
CA ASP A 358 3.89 -5.02 4.66
C ASP A 358 2.60 -4.26 4.27
N GLY A 359 1.88 -4.77 3.26
CA GLY A 359 0.68 -4.15 2.70
C GLY A 359 0.97 -3.20 1.55
N SER A 360 2.25 -3.02 1.20
CA SER A 360 2.68 -2.24 0.05
C SER A 360 3.50 -3.13 -0.90
N ALA A 361 3.59 -2.81 -2.18
CA ALA A 361 4.44 -3.51 -3.13
C ALA A 361 5.19 -2.50 -3.99
N GLU A 362 6.45 -2.55 -4.00
CA GLU A 362 7.30 -1.69 -4.82
C GLU A 362 7.28 -2.11 -6.29
N ARG A 363 6.89 -3.38 -6.55
CA ARG A 363 6.80 -3.93 -7.92
C ARG A 363 5.62 -4.88 -8.06
N SER A 364 5.38 -5.34 -9.27
CA SER A 364 4.47 -6.47 -9.51
C SER A 364 5.22 -7.72 -9.91
N TYR A 365 4.51 -8.80 -9.82
CA TYR A 365 4.94 -10.08 -10.31
C TYR A 365 3.83 -10.74 -11.15
N GLY A 366 4.21 -11.26 -12.29
CA GLY A 366 3.35 -12.04 -13.16
C GLY A 366 4.18 -12.93 -14.06
N VAL A 367 3.58 -13.97 -14.60
CA VAL A 367 4.18 -14.88 -15.58
C VAL A 367 3.48 -14.69 -16.91
N THR A 368 4.22 -14.31 -17.94
CA THR A 368 3.68 -13.90 -19.25
C THR A 368 3.65 -15.01 -20.28
N GLN A 369 4.36 -16.11 -20.04
CA GLN A 369 4.53 -17.21 -20.98
C GLN A 369 4.07 -18.53 -20.38
N GLY A 370 3.79 -19.52 -21.24
CA GLY A 370 3.38 -20.84 -20.82
C GLY A 370 1.91 -21.14 -21.10
N VAL A 371 1.57 -22.43 -21.01
CA VAL A 371 0.19 -22.90 -21.11
C VAL A 371 -0.42 -22.92 -19.71
N LYS A 372 -1.21 -21.92 -19.36
CA LYS A 372 -1.74 -21.71 -18.01
C LYS A 372 -0.64 -21.38 -16.98
N PRO A 373 0.06 -20.25 -17.15
CA PRO A 373 1.12 -19.85 -16.24
C PRO A 373 0.59 -19.72 -14.80
N LYS A 374 1.45 -20.06 -13.86
CA LYS A 374 1.15 -20.02 -12.42
C LYS A 374 2.20 -19.22 -11.69
N TYR A 375 1.83 -18.71 -10.55
CA TYR A 375 2.80 -18.19 -9.57
C TYR A 375 2.27 -18.35 -8.16
N ALA A 376 3.18 -18.54 -7.21
CA ALA A 376 2.85 -18.85 -5.84
C ALA A 376 3.89 -18.27 -4.86
N GLN A 377 3.43 -18.05 -3.64
CA GLN A 377 4.22 -17.69 -2.48
C GLN A 377 4.25 -18.84 -1.49
N LYS A 378 5.41 -19.13 -0.90
CA LYS A 378 5.57 -20.10 0.18
C LYS A 378 5.05 -19.53 1.50
N PHE A 379 4.31 -20.36 2.24
CA PHE A 379 3.89 -20.10 3.61
C PHE A 379 4.33 -21.24 4.52
N ASP A 380 4.95 -20.88 5.63
CA ASP A 380 5.31 -21.81 6.71
C ASP A 380 4.38 -21.51 7.91
N PHE A 381 3.16 -22.03 7.87
CA PHE A 381 2.14 -21.80 8.90
C PHE A 381 2.61 -22.26 10.28
N MET A 382 2.20 -21.57 11.33
CA MET A 382 2.50 -21.97 12.70
C MET A 382 1.90 -23.33 13.02
N ILE A 383 0.68 -23.56 12.52
CA ILE A 383 -0.09 -24.80 12.67
C ILE A 383 -0.76 -25.09 11.34
N ALA A 384 -0.88 -26.36 10.96
CA ALA A 384 -1.71 -26.76 9.82
C ALA A 384 -3.18 -26.46 10.11
N ASP A 385 -3.88 -25.85 9.18
CA ASP A 385 -5.26 -25.39 9.37
C ASP A 385 -6.02 -25.30 8.04
N THR A 386 -7.29 -24.93 8.13
CA THR A 386 -8.20 -24.88 6.97
C THR A 386 -8.19 -23.48 6.34
N ILE A 387 -7.75 -23.42 5.08
CA ILE A 387 -7.84 -22.23 4.25
C ILE A 387 -9.25 -22.16 3.65
N VAL A 388 -9.89 -21.00 3.75
CA VAL A 388 -11.24 -20.74 3.24
C VAL A 388 -11.28 -19.71 2.12
N GLY A 389 -10.23 -18.92 1.96
CA GLY A 389 -10.13 -17.87 0.95
C GLY A 389 -8.75 -17.25 0.88
N PHE A 390 -8.64 -16.23 0.03
CA PHE A 390 -7.42 -15.45 -0.15
C PHE A 390 -7.75 -13.98 -0.32
N ASP A 391 -6.93 -13.15 0.28
CA ASP A 391 -6.84 -11.74 -0.06
C ASP A 391 -5.69 -11.55 -1.06
N ILE A 392 -5.98 -10.94 -2.20
CA ILE A 392 -5.01 -10.71 -3.27
C ILE A 392 -5.01 -9.22 -3.62
N SER A 393 -3.83 -8.61 -3.67
CA SER A 393 -3.65 -7.27 -4.20
C SER A 393 -3.12 -7.35 -5.63
N PHE A 394 -3.99 -7.04 -6.59
CA PHE A 394 -3.60 -6.93 -7.99
C PHE A 394 -3.00 -5.57 -8.27
N ALA A 395 -2.03 -5.54 -9.15
CA ALA A 395 -1.32 -4.32 -9.48
C ALA A 395 -1.29 -4.12 -11.01
N ALA A 396 -1.81 -2.98 -11.48
CA ALA A 396 -1.98 -2.70 -12.90
C ALA A 396 -0.64 -2.52 -13.61
N ALA A 397 -0.35 -3.31 -14.63
CA ALA A 397 0.83 -3.16 -15.46
C ALA A 397 0.58 -3.56 -16.90
N GLY A 398 0.59 -2.57 -17.75
CA GLY A 398 0.72 -2.74 -19.18
C GLY A 398 -0.39 -3.46 -19.92
N TYR A 399 -1.35 -4.08 -19.23
CA TYR A 399 -2.41 -4.88 -19.84
C TYR A 399 -3.79 -4.46 -19.37
N ASP A 400 -4.77 -4.63 -20.24
CA ASP A 400 -6.19 -4.55 -19.89
C ASP A 400 -6.66 -5.93 -19.38
N TRP A 401 -7.11 -5.98 -18.14
CA TRP A 401 -7.56 -7.21 -17.49
C TRP A 401 -9.06 -7.46 -17.59
N SER A 402 -9.80 -6.64 -18.32
CA SER A 402 -11.27 -6.71 -18.39
C SER A 402 -11.82 -8.10 -18.80
N ASN A 403 -11.02 -8.88 -19.52
CA ASN A 403 -11.37 -10.22 -20.00
C ASN A 403 -10.42 -11.32 -19.51
N MET A 404 -9.68 -11.07 -18.44
CA MET A 404 -8.75 -12.06 -17.89
C MET A 404 -9.36 -12.79 -16.71
N ASN A 405 -9.02 -14.08 -16.61
CA ASN A 405 -9.48 -14.93 -15.53
C ASN A 405 -8.32 -15.75 -14.94
N PHE A 406 -8.48 -16.13 -13.69
CA PHE A 406 -7.53 -16.96 -12.96
C PHE A 406 -8.24 -17.93 -12.03
N LYS A 407 -7.52 -18.96 -11.60
CA LYS A 407 -7.89 -19.90 -10.55
C LYS A 407 -6.98 -19.73 -9.35
N ILE A 408 -7.50 -20.00 -8.18
CA ILE A 408 -6.73 -20.03 -6.94
C ILE A 408 -6.17 -21.45 -6.76
N GLY A 409 -4.88 -21.56 -6.40
CA GLY A 409 -4.19 -22.83 -6.23
C GLY A 409 -3.44 -22.95 -4.91
N ILE A 410 -3.35 -24.20 -4.43
CA ILE A 410 -2.54 -24.61 -3.28
C ILE A 410 -1.71 -25.81 -3.72
N TRP A 411 -0.41 -25.77 -3.43
CA TRP A 411 0.55 -26.85 -3.77
C TRP A 411 1.33 -27.27 -2.54
N GLU A 412 1.67 -28.54 -2.44
CA GLU A 412 2.63 -29.06 -1.47
C GLU A 412 4.05 -28.61 -1.79
N ILE A 413 4.94 -28.81 -0.85
CA ILE A 413 6.38 -28.62 -1.07
C ILE A 413 6.99 -29.94 -1.51
N ASP A 414 7.70 -29.94 -2.63
CA ASP A 414 8.43 -31.13 -3.10
C ASP A 414 9.75 -31.34 -2.35
N SER A 415 10.47 -32.42 -2.71
CA SER A 415 11.75 -32.78 -2.09
C SER A 415 12.87 -31.77 -2.36
N LEU A 416 12.70 -30.89 -3.33
CA LEU A 416 13.64 -29.80 -3.66
C LEU A 416 13.26 -28.47 -3.03
N GLY A 417 12.15 -28.40 -2.28
CA GLY A 417 11.64 -27.18 -1.69
C GLY A 417 10.84 -26.30 -2.66
N LEU A 418 10.48 -26.81 -3.82
CA LEU A 418 9.67 -26.13 -4.84
C LEU A 418 8.19 -26.50 -4.69
N PRO A 419 7.26 -25.76 -5.34
CA PRO A 419 5.89 -26.21 -5.42
C PRO A 419 5.80 -27.56 -6.14
N GLY A 420 5.22 -28.53 -5.45
CA GLY A 420 5.07 -29.92 -5.88
C GLY A 420 3.65 -30.25 -6.33
N ASP A 421 3.07 -31.30 -5.75
CA ASP A 421 1.74 -31.79 -6.10
C ASP A 421 0.66 -30.76 -5.76
N GLN A 422 -0.33 -30.66 -6.64
CA GLN A 422 -1.45 -29.75 -6.47
C GLN A 422 -2.43 -30.30 -5.43
N VAL A 423 -2.52 -29.64 -4.28
CA VAL A 423 -3.51 -29.95 -3.23
C VAL A 423 -4.91 -29.48 -3.66
N TYR A 424 -4.97 -28.29 -4.25
CA TYR A 424 -6.23 -27.69 -4.66
C TYR A 424 -6.01 -26.74 -5.84
N ILE A 425 -7.00 -26.71 -6.73
CA ILE A 425 -7.20 -25.66 -7.73
C ILE A 425 -8.70 -25.39 -7.83
N SER A 426 -9.12 -24.12 -7.79
CA SER A 426 -10.54 -23.76 -7.84
C SER A 426 -11.19 -24.26 -9.14
N LYS A 427 -12.45 -24.71 -9.05
CA LYS A 427 -13.27 -24.99 -10.22
C LYS A 427 -13.74 -23.69 -10.86
N THR A 428 -14.04 -22.71 -10.01
CA THR A 428 -14.46 -21.36 -10.40
C THR A 428 -13.29 -20.58 -10.98
N ASP A 429 -13.53 -19.89 -12.09
CA ASP A 429 -12.65 -18.87 -12.62
C ASP A 429 -13.02 -17.52 -11.97
N TYR A 430 -12.03 -16.85 -11.41
CA TYR A 430 -12.15 -15.51 -10.84
C TYR A 430 -11.61 -14.48 -11.81
N SER A 431 -12.14 -13.27 -11.76
CA SER A 431 -11.60 -12.14 -12.52
C SER A 431 -10.77 -11.24 -11.58
N PRO A 432 -9.63 -10.73 -12.03
CA PRO A 432 -8.86 -9.78 -11.25
C PRO A 432 -9.69 -8.51 -11.03
N VAL A 433 -9.65 -8.00 -9.82
CA VAL A 433 -10.34 -6.76 -9.45
C VAL A 433 -9.32 -5.82 -8.85
N LEU A 434 -9.10 -4.71 -9.54
CA LEU A 434 -8.22 -3.66 -9.01
C LEU A 434 -8.81 -3.07 -7.74
N PRO A 435 -7.97 -2.70 -6.78
CA PRO A 435 -8.45 -2.16 -5.53
C PRO A 435 -9.13 -0.81 -5.71
N PHE A 436 -10.22 -0.60 -4.99
CA PHE A 436 -10.88 0.69 -4.85
C PHE A 436 -10.75 1.16 -3.40
N THR A 437 -10.21 2.31 -3.19
CA THR A 437 -10.32 3.22 -2.04
C THR A 437 -9.83 2.81 -0.64
N GLU A 438 -10.14 1.66 -0.06
CA GLU A 438 -9.84 1.47 1.39
C GLU A 438 -8.95 0.28 1.73
N SER A 439 -8.75 -0.64 0.80
CA SER A 439 -7.88 -1.80 0.99
C SER A 439 -7.19 -2.19 -0.31
N PRO A 440 -5.89 -2.46 -0.29
CA PRO A 440 -5.18 -2.96 -1.46
C PRO A 440 -5.64 -4.35 -1.85
N PHE A 441 -6.21 -5.08 -0.91
CA PHE A 441 -6.59 -6.47 -1.07
C PHE A 441 -8.03 -6.63 -1.54
N ARG A 442 -8.24 -7.63 -2.42
CA ARG A 442 -9.54 -8.15 -2.81
C ARG A 442 -9.71 -9.55 -2.29
N HIS A 443 -10.89 -9.78 -1.75
CA HIS A 443 -11.26 -11.00 -1.05
C HIS A 443 -11.86 -12.02 -2.04
N PHE A 444 -11.29 -13.22 -2.06
CA PHE A 444 -11.74 -14.33 -2.89
C PHE A 444 -11.97 -15.55 -2.00
N MET A 445 -13.22 -15.95 -1.88
CA MET A 445 -13.57 -17.18 -1.16
C MET A 445 -13.35 -18.40 -2.05
N LEU A 446 -12.92 -19.51 -1.45
CA LEU A 446 -12.86 -20.79 -2.17
C LEU A 446 -14.25 -21.25 -2.59
N ASP A 447 -14.32 -21.98 -3.68
CA ASP A 447 -15.55 -22.63 -4.17
C ASP A 447 -15.87 -23.95 -3.43
N THR A 448 -15.33 -24.10 -2.23
CA THR A 448 -15.55 -25.22 -1.32
C THR A 448 -15.58 -24.69 0.13
N THR A 449 -16.04 -25.53 1.04
CA THR A 449 -16.14 -25.17 2.47
C THR A 449 -14.78 -24.87 3.14
N GLY A 450 -13.69 -25.24 2.50
CA GLY A 450 -12.32 -25.01 2.94
C GLY A 450 -11.41 -26.17 2.57
N ILE A 451 -10.12 -25.89 2.52
CA ILE A 451 -9.07 -26.86 2.23
C ILE A 451 -8.12 -26.93 3.40
N TYR A 452 -7.99 -28.09 4.00
CA TYR A 452 -6.97 -28.33 5.01
C TYR A 452 -5.59 -28.27 4.35
N ALA A 453 -4.83 -27.25 4.67
CA ALA A 453 -3.48 -27.05 4.16
C ALA A 453 -2.45 -27.65 5.13
N PRO A 454 -1.39 -28.30 4.62
CA PRO A 454 -0.27 -28.71 5.44
C PRO A 454 0.41 -27.50 6.06
N LYS A 455 1.22 -27.74 7.10
CA LYS A 455 1.95 -26.64 7.78
C LYS A 455 2.79 -25.80 6.81
N ASN A 456 3.32 -26.42 5.76
CA ASN A 456 4.11 -25.75 4.73
C ASN A 456 3.41 -25.96 3.39
N ALA A 457 3.07 -24.86 2.72
CA ALA A 457 2.38 -24.91 1.43
C ALA A 457 2.77 -23.72 0.54
N TYR A 458 2.61 -23.90 -0.75
CA TYR A 458 2.62 -22.81 -1.72
C TYR A 458 1.20 -22.40 -2.06
N ILE A 459 0.98 -21.09 -2.09
CA ILE A 459 -0.32 -20.48 -2.32
C ILE A 459 -0.19 -19.45 -3.43
N GLY A 460 -1.09 -19.50 -4.40
CA GLY A 460 -1.01 -18.60 -5.54
C GLY A 460 -2.16 -18.72 -6.50
N ILE A 461 -1.91 -18.30 -7.73
CA ILE A 461 -2.89 -18.33 -8.79
C ILE A 461 -2.39 -19.09 -10.03
N GLN A 462 -3.35 -19.62 -10.80
CA GLN A 462 -3.15 -20.12 -12.15
C GLN A 462 -3.97 -19.26 -13.11
N GLN A 463 -3.32 -18.57 -14.00
CA GLN A 463 -3.97 -17.79 -15.03
C GLN A 463 -4.64 -18.69 -16.07
N THR A 464 -5.86 -18.37 -16.47
CA THR A 464 -6.63 -19.19 -17.44
C THR A 464 -6.81 -18.50 -18.78
N THR A 465 -6.81 -17.17 -18.80
CA THR A 465 -6.97 -16.36 -20.02
C THR A 465 -6.09 -15.12 -19.99
N GLY A 466 -5.76 -14.59 -21.15
CA GLY A 466 -5.05 -13.33 -21.33
C GLY A 466 -3.52 -13.42 -21.18
N PRO A 467 -2.81 -12.31 -21.38
CA PRO A 467 -1.35 -12.29 -21.40
C PRO A 467 -0.73 -12.41 -20.01
N ALA A 468 -0.99 -11.51 -19.10
CA ALA A 468 -0.47 -11.60 -17.74
C ALA A 468 -1.40 -10.91 -16.74
N ILE A 469 -1.75 -11.62 -15.69
CA ILE A 469 -2.35 -11.06 -14.49
C ILE A 469 -1.21 -10.85 -13.49
N THR A 470 -1.10 -9.65 -12.95
CA THR A 470 0.01 -9.27 -12.10
C THR A 470 -0.47 -8.92 -10.68
N VAL A 471 0.28 -9.40 -9.71
CA VAL A 471 0.05 -9.23 -8.27
C VAL A 471 1.18 -8.39 -7.69
N GLY A 472 0.91 -7.60 -6.70
CA GLY A 472 1.91 -6.80 -6.01
C GLY A 472 3.05 -7.65 -5.45
N LEU A 473 4.28 -7.14 -5.53
CA LEU A 473 5.51 -7.73 -4.99
C LEU A 473 6.15 -6.77 -4.00
N ASP A 474 6.11 -7.11 -2.73
CA ASP A 474 6.77 -6.38 -1.64
C ASP A 474 8.25 -6.76 -1.58
N LEU A 475 9.13 -5.80 -1.83
CA LEU A 475 10.59 -5.93 -1.79
C LEU A 475 11.17 -5.55 -0.42
N SER A 476 10.37 -5.10 0.53
CA SER A 476 10.83 -4.66 1.85
C SER A 476 11.37 -5.79 2.73
N LYS A 477 11.01 -7.05 2.40
CA LYS A 477 11.49 -8.26 3.09
C LYS A 477 12.58 -8.96 2.29
N ASN A 478 13.78 -9.00 2.85
CA ASN A 478 14.91 -9.70 2.27
C ASN A 478 14.80 -11.21 2.49
N GLY A 479 15.04 -11.98 1.43
CA GLY A 479 15.23 -13.43 1.47
C GLY A 479 14.04 -14.29 1.07
N GLU A 480 12.83 -13.77 1.06
CA GLU A 480 11.67 -14.46 0.52
C GLU A 480 11.67 -14.36 -1.01
N LYS A 481 11.03 -15.33 -1.67
CA LYS A 481 10.90 -15.36 -3.12
C LYS A 481 9.51 -15.85 -3.52
N ALA A 482 8.97 -15.20 -4.53
CA ALA A 482 7.86 -15.75 -5.30
C ALA A 482 8.36 -16.86 -6.24
N TYR A 483 7.47 -17.73 -6.66
CA TYR A 483 7.76 -18.79 -7.62
C TYR A 483 6.82 -18.69 -8.81
N GLY A 484 7.36 -18.82 -10.01
CA GLY A 484 6.62 -18.85 -11.26
C GLY A 484 6.68 -20.22 -11.94
N ASP A 485 5.71 -20.56 -12.79
CA ASP A 485 5.68 -21.77 -13.59
C ASP A 485 5.22 -21.45 -15.02
N GLU A 486 6.14 -21.59 -15.96
CA GLU A 486 5.85 -21.58 -17.38
C GLU A 486 5.82 -23.00 -17.98
N ASN A 487 6.81 -23.80 -17.62
CA ASN A 487 7.00 -25.22 -17.98
C ASN A 487 7.75 -25.95 -16.87
N GLY A 488 7.53 -25.57 -15.64
CA GLY A 488 8.18 -26.03 -14.41
C GLY A 488 8.45 -24.87 -13.45
N TRP A 489 8.38 -25.13 -12.17
CA TRP A 489 8.53 -24.10 -11.14
C TRP A 489 9.95 -23.57 -11.04
N PHE A 490 10.08 -22.27 -10.91
CA PHE A 490 11.34 -21.56 -10.73
C PHE A 490 11.18 -20.37 -9.74
N PRO A 491 12.20 -20.05 -8.96
CA PRO A 491 12.15 -18.89 -8.07
C PRO A 491 12.20 -17.58 -8.86
N SER A 492 11.53 -16.56 -8.36
CA SER A 492 11.62 -15.20 -8.88
C SER A 492 13.06 -14.70 -8.87
N LEU A 493 13.44 -13.92 -9.88
CA LEU A 493 14.75 -13.23 -9.93
C LEU A 493 14.83 -12.13 -8.87
N LEU A 494 13.71 -11.46 -8.59
CA LEU A 494 13.63 -10.45 -7.55
C LEU A 494 13.32 -11.11 -6.21
N PRO A 495 14.04 -10.75 -5.14
CA PRO A 495 13.61 -11.11 -3.79
C PRO A 495 12.32 -10.35 -3.47
N GLY A 496 11.41 -10.95 -2.74
CA GLY A 496 10.18 -10.30 -2.31
C GLY A 496 9.05 -11.27 -2.07
N THR A 497 7.97 -10.76 -1.52
CA THR A 497 6.76 -11.52 -1.23
C THR A 497 5.59 -11.02 -2.08
N LEU A 498 4.80 -11.97 -2.60
CA LEU A 498 3.56 -11.62 -3.30
C LEU A 498 2.54 -11.09 -2.29
N LEU A 499 1.77 -10.10 -2.69
CA LEU A 499 0.64 -9.62 -1.92
C LEU A 499 -0.54 -10.59 -2.05
N ILE A 500 -0.35 -11.78 -1.51
CA ILE A 500 -1.35 -12.84 -1.40
C ILE A 500 -1.40 -13.28 0.05
N ARG A 501 -2.56 -13.19 0.69
CA ARG A 501 -2.77 -13.54 2.08
C ARG A 501 -3.82 -14.64 2.21
N PRO A 502 -3.46 -15.86 2.63
CA PRO A 502 -4.45 -16.90 2.92
C PRO A 502 -5.30 -16.52 4.11
N ILE A 503 -6.59 -16.80 4.00
CA ILE A 503 -7.59 -16.62 5.04
C ILE A 503 -7.90 -17.97 5.63
N LEU A 504 -7.74 -18.09 6.93
CA LEU A 504 -7.96 -19.33 7.65
C LEU A 504 -9.25 -19.29 8.44
N ARG A 505 -9.75 -20.47 8.75
CA ARG A 505 -10.93 -20.66 9.57
C ARG A 505 -10.52 -20.78 11.03
N ASN A 506 -11.16 -20.01 11.89
CA ASN A 506 -11.05 -20.23 13.33
C ASN A 506 -11.91 -21.45 13.72
N THR A 507 -11.34 -22.65 13.65
CA THR A 507 -11.97 -23.85 14.23
C THR A 507 -11.03 -24.46 15.26
N PRO A 508 -11.19 -24.14 16.55
CA PRO A 508 -10.50 -24.89 17.57
C PRO A 508 -11.03 -26.33 17.57
N GLY A 509 -10.25 -27.26 16.98
CA GLY A 509 -10.16 -28.64 17.43
C GLY A 509 -11.38 -29.54 17.36
N ASP A 510 -12.32 -29.36 16.42
CA ASP A 510 -13.41 -30.36 16.27
C ASP A 510 -13.70 -30.64 14.79
N LEU A 511 -13.21 -31.80 14.33
CA LEU A 511 -13.45 -32.34 12.98
C LEU A 511 -14.88 -32.91 12.82
N SER A 512 -15.75 -32.77 13.79
CA SER A 512 -17.11 -33.37 13.80
C SER A 512 -18.26 -32.41 13.46
N ASP A 513 -18.00 -31.10 13.34
CA ASP A 513 -19.05 -30.14 13.03
C ASP A 513 -19.05 -29.72 11.56
N GLN A 514 -19.64 -30.56 10.71
CA GLN A 514 -20.08 -30.15 9.37
C GLN A 514 -21.19 -29.09 9.38
N GLU A 515 -21.62 -28.62 10.54
CA GLU A 515 -22.81 -27.77 10.69
C GLU A 515 -22.55 -26.30 11.09
N ARG A 516 -21.30 -25.86 11.33
CA ARG A 516 -21.03 -24.48 11.81
C ARG A 516 -20.25 -23.57 10.87
N LEU A 517 -20.26 -23.83 9.61
CA LEU A 517 -19.77 -22.92 8.59
C LEU A 517 -20.87 -22.28 7.80
N GLY A 518 -21.68 -21.65 8.51
CA GLY A 518 -22.43 -20.56 8.03
C GLY A 518 -21.59 -19.27 7.94
N PHE A 519 -20.70 -19.09 6.95
CA PHE A 519 -20.96 -17.96 6.11
C PHE A 519 -22.31 -18.29 5.47
N SER A 520 -23.34 -18.06 6.25
CA SER A 520 -24.70 -18.13 5.78
C SER A 520 -24.69 -17.22 4.58
N GLN A 521 -24.89 -17.80 3.39
CA GLN A 521 -25.28 -17.01 2.24
C GLN A 521 -26.36 -16.10 2.78
N ILE A 522 -26.05 -14.81 2.88
CA ILE A 522 -27.05 -13.87 3.33
C ILE A 522 -28.18 -13.98 2.33
N LEU A 523 -29.24 -14.66 2.73
CA LEU A 523 -30.38 -14.94 1.87
C LEU A 523 -31.42 -13.85 2.09
N LEU A 524 -31.60 -13.01 1.08
CA LEU A 524 -32.66 -12.01 1.08
C LEU A 524 -33.87 -12.55 0.31
N SER A 525 -35.03 -12.57 0.95
CA SER A 525 -36.29 -12.99 0.30
C SER A 525 -37.49 -12.28 0.90
N PRO A 526 -38.54 -11.99 0.10
CA PRO A 526 -38.55 -12.03 -1.37
C PRO A 526 -37.72 -10.88 -1.99
N ASN A 527 -37.23 -11.08 -3.20
CA ASN A 527 -36.61 -10.02 -4.00
C ASN A 527 -36.97 -10.27 -5.48
N PRO A 528 -37.84 -9.46 -6.12
CA PRO A 528 -38.40 -8.18 -5.66
C PRO A 528 -39.31 -8.29 -4.43
N VAL A 529 -39.29 -7.23 -3.60
CA VAL A 529 -40.10 -7.13 -2.40
C VAL A 529 -41.28 -6.17 -2.61
N LYS A 530 -42.44 -6.51 -2.01
CA LYS A 530 -43.66 -5.69 -2.07
C LYS A 530 -43.93 -4.95 -0.77
N PHE A 531 -43.85 -5.62 0.36
CA PHE A 531 -44.20 -5.06 1.66
C PHE A 531 -43.11 -5.24 2.72
N GLU A 532 -42.51 -6.41 2.76
CA GLU A 532 -41.48 -6.75 3.74
C GLU A 532 -40.52 -7.78 3.18
N PHE A 533 -39.29 -7.74 3.60
CA PHE A 533 -38.27 -8.74 3.29
C PHE A 533 -37.64 -9.30 4.57
N LYS A 534 -37.09 -10.47 4.41
CA LYS A 534 -36.29 -11.17 5.41
C LYS A 534 -34.87 -11.36 4.90
N ILE A 535 -33.90 -11.07 5.75
CA ILE A 535 -32.52 -11.48 5.53
C ILE A 535 -32.19 -12.56 6.55
N LYS A 536 -31.64 -13.67 6.08
CA LYS A 536 -31.14 -14.78 6.93
C LYS A 536 -29.64 -14.90 6.78
N GLY A 537 -29.00 -15.43 7.82
CA GLY A 537 -27.60 -15.73 7.77
C GLY A 537 -26.70 -14.55 8.09
N CYS A 538 -27.24 -13.55 8.75
CA CYS A 538 -26.48 -12.42 9.27
C CYS A 538 -25.75 -12.82 10.56
N ILE A 539 -24.71 -12.06 10.90
CA ILE A 539 -24.13 -12.13 12.24
C ILE A 539 -25.13 -11.52 13.24
N GLN A 540 -25.21 -12.06 14.46
CA GLN A 540 -26.07 -11.50 15.51
C GLN A 540 -25.80 -9.99 15.66
N PHE A 541 -26.89 -9.20 15.66
CA PHE A 541 -26.87 -7.74 15.78
C PHE A 541 -26.12 -7.02 14.65
N GLU A 542 -25.84 -7.67 13.52
CA GLU A 542 -25.26 -7.06 12.34
C GLU A 542 -26.14 -5.89 11.87
N LYS A 543 -25.50 -4.73 11.64
CA LYS A 543 -26.18 -3.49 11.29
C LYS A 543 -26.18 -3.28 9.78
N PHE A 544 -27.35 -3.01 9.23
CA PHE A 544 -27.54 -2.72 7.79
C PHE A 544 -27.97 -1.28 7.58
N TYR A 545 -27.41 -0.68 6.55
CA TYR A 545 -27.73 0.64 6.03
C TYR A 545 -28.35 0.50 4.64
N ALA A 546 -29.57 0.96 4.46
CA ALA A 546 -30.28 0.91 3.18
C ALA A 546 -30.08 2.23 2.42
N TYR A 547 -29.51 2.16 1.24
CA TYR A 547 -29.31 3.32 0.37
C TYR A 547 -30.14 3.19 -0.90
N SER A 548 -30.70 4.30 -1.38
CA SER A 548 -31.33 4.37 -2.71
C SER A 548 -30.23 4.27 -3.80
N SER A 549 -30.66 4.07 -5.05
CA SER A 549 -29.76 4.09 -6.22
C SER A 549 -29.00 5.42 -6.40
N LEU A 550 -29.45 6.50 -5.77
CA LEU A 550 -28.80 7.81 -5.76
C LEU A 550 -27.89 8.04 -4.54
N GLY A 551 -27.63 6.99 -3.74
CA GLY A 551 -26.77 7.07 -2.55
C GLY A 551 -27.42 7.73 -1.32
N LYS A 552 -28.71 8.05 -1.33
CA LYS A 552 -29.41 8.58 -0.16
C LYS A 552 -29.68 7.47 0.82
N LEU A 553 -29.30 7.65 2.08
CA LEU A 553 -29.67 6.73 3.18
C LEU A 553 -31.19 6.79 3.39
N ILE A 554 -31.81 5.63 3.36
CA ILE A 554 -33.27 5.46 3.49
C ILE A 554 -33.64 4.92 4.88
N ASP A 555 -32.90 3.92 5.35
CA ASP A 555 -33.19 3.26 6.62
C ASP A 555 -31.95 2.61 7.23
N VAL A 556 -32.01 2.32 8.55
CA VAL A 556 -30.97 1.58 9.29
C VAL A 556 -31.65 0.58 10.20
N PHE A 557 -31.25 -0.69 10.11
CA PHE A 557 -31.83 -1.78 10.88
C PHE A 557 -30.75 -2.80 11.26
N SER A 558 -31.06 -3.70 12.20
CA SER A 558 -30.11 -4.69 12.69
C SER A 558 -30.72 -6.08 12.69
N ALA A 559 -29.86 -7.08 12.54
CA ALA A 559 -30.22 -8.46 12.74
C ALA A 559 -30.55 -8.72 14.24
N ASP A 560 -31.41 -9.67 14.48
CA ASP A 560 -31.75 -10.12 15.81
C ASP A 560 -30.71 -11.10 16.42
N HIS A 561 -31.02 -11.69 17.55
CA HIS A 561 -30.16 -12.67 18.22
C HIS A 561 -30.07 -14.03 17.49
N GLU A 562 -30.91 -14.28 16.49
CA GLU A 562 -30.90 -15.46 15.62
C GLU A 562 -30.13 -15.18 14.31
N GLY A 563 -29.64 -13.94 14.10
CA GLY A 563 -28.98 -13.52 12.86
C GLY A 563 -29.96 -13.33 11.72
N GLU A 564 -31.20 -12.93 12.00
CA GLU A 564 -32.24 -12.67 11.03
C GLU A 564 -32.67 -11.20 11.06
N VAL A 565 -33.05 -10.67 9.89
CA VAL A 565 -33.65 -9.33 9.75
C VAL A 565 -35.05 -9.47 9.19
N TYR A 566 -36.00 -8.76 9.79
CA TYR A 566 -37.33 -8.55 9.25
C TYR A 566 -37.54 -7.06 9.06
N GLN A 567 -37.65 -6.59 7.81
CA GLN A 567 -37.76 -5.16 7.48
C GLN A 567 -38.93 -4.88 6.56
N SER A 568 -39.73 -3.87 6.93
CA SER A 568 -40.86 -3.39 6.10
C SER A 568 -40.37 -2.38 5.05
N THR A 569 -40.86 -2.52 3.83
CA THR A 569 -40.61 -1.57 2.72
C THR A 569 -41.82 -0.72 2.35
N ARG A 570 -42.88 -0.73 3.17
CA ARG A 570 -44.15 -0.03 2.87
C ARG A 570 -44.00 1.48 2.63
N LEU A 571 -42.97 2.09 3.22
CA LEU A 571 -42.67 3.51 3.07
C LEU A 571 -41.56 3.78 2.04
N TRP A 572 -41.05 2.75 1.38
CA TRP A 572 -39.98 2.88 0.42
C TRP A 572 -40.59 3.01 -1.00
N PRO A 573 -40.21 4.01 -1.79
CA PRO A 573 -40.61 4.08 -3.19
C PRO A 573 -40.16 2.86 -3.99
N SER A 574 -40.90 2.49 -5.04
CA SER A 574 -40.44 1.47 -5.99
C SER A 574 -39.10 1.85 -6.57
N GLY A 575 -38.16 0.91 -6.58
CA GLY A 575 -36.80 1.17 -7.07
C GLY A 575 -35.77 0.15 -6.62
N ILE A 576 -34.50 0.43 -6.96
CA ILE A 576 -33.35 -0.37 -6.54
C ILE A 576 -32.71 0.27 -5.32
N TYR A 577 -32.43 -0.57 -4.34
CA TYR A 577 -31.77 -0.22 -3.09
C TYR A 577 -30.55 -1.09 -2.87
N TYR A 578 -29.58 -0.57 -2.15
CA TYR A 578 -28.37 -1.26 -1.74
C TYR A 578 -28.34 -1.33 -0.20
N LEU A 579 -28.38 -2.56 0.32
CA LEU A 579 -28.23 -2.83 1.74
C LEU A 579 -26.74 -3.10 2.00
N ILE A 580 -26.13 -2.29 2.82
CA ILE A 580 -24.70 -2.40 3.15
C ILE A 580 -24.61 -2.66 4.65
N SER A 581 -23.95 -3.75 5.04
CA SER A 581 -23.75 -4.05 6.46
C SER A 581 -22.48 -3.41 7.00
N ASN A 582 -22.41 -3.24 8.32
CA ASN A 582 -21.20 -2.81 9.01
C ASN A 582 -20.03 -3.83 8.89
N ASN A 583 -20.32 -5.06 8.44
CA ASN A 583 -19.33 -6.11 8.16
C ASN A 583 -18.95 -6.18 6.67
N GLY A 584 -19.41 -5.22 5.86
CA GLY A 584 -19.06 -5.09 4.44
C GLY A 584 -19.94 -5.89 3.48
N SER A 585 -20.92 -6.62 3.95
CA SER A 585 -21.89 -7.34 3.10
C SER A 585 -22.71 -6.35 2.29
N ARG A 586 -22.91 -6.64 0.99
CA ARG A 586 -23.69 -5.78 0.07
C ARG A 586 -24.76 -6.62 -0.62
N ILE A 587 -26.00 -6.19 -0.50
CA ILE A 587 -27.17 -6.87 -1.07
C ILE A 587 -27.96 -5.89 -1.91
N ARG A 588 -28.33 -6.28 -3.13
CA ARG A 588 -29.23 -5.52 -3.96
C ARG A 588 -30.67 -5.95 -3.67
N LEU A 589 -31.50 -4.99 -3.31
CA LEU A 589 -32.92 -5.15 -3.09
C LEU A 589 -33.70 -4.40 -4.17
N ILE A 590 -34.75 -5.02 -4.71
CA ILE A 590 -35.69 -4.41 -5.65
C ILE A 590 -37.01 -4.27 -4.90
N VAL A 591 -37.51 -3.04 -4.75
CA VAL A 591 -38.83 -2.74 -4.20
C VAL A 591 -39.79 -2.50 -5.35
N SER A 592 -40.90 -3.24 -5.39
CA SER A 592 -41.97 -3.09 -6.38
C SER A 592 -43.29 -2.96 -5.64
N ASN A 593 -43.90 -1.79 -5.72
CA ASN A 593 -45.16 -1.49 -5.07
C ASN A 593 -46.39 -1.76 -5.96
N ASP A 594 -46.18 -2.39 -7.13
CA ASP A 594 -47.25 -2.77 -8.07
C ASP A 594 -47.89 -4.13 -7.71
#